data_def38883faaa40b0d802298933d5d68c
#
_entry.id   def38883faaa40b0d802298933d5d68c
#
_cell.length_a   1.000
_cell.length_b   1.000
_cell.length_c   1.000
_cell.angle_alpha   90.00
_cell.angle_beta   90.00
_cell.angle_gamma   90.00
#
_symmetry.space_group_name_H-M   'P 1'
#
loop_
_entity.id
_entity.type
_entity.pdbx_description
1 polymer ?
#
loop_
_entity_poly.entity_id
_entity_poly.type
_entity_poly.pdbx_seq_one_letter_code
_entity_poly.pdbx_strand_id
1 'polypeptide(L)'
;MNLDFSDDQKLLQEEAKKFLTKEDALKINRAVMDSDKTYDQDLWNKIVELGWTGIRIPEEYQGLGLSHLELCVIAEELGRQLAPVPFSSSVYLFTETLIEFGSEEQK
;
A
#
# COMPACT_ATOMS: atom_id res chain seq x y z
N MET A 1 -5.59 11.39 26.33
CA MET A 1 -5.02 10.56 25.23
C MET A 1 -5.97 10.59 24.04
N ASN A 2 -5.49 10.96 22.89
CA ASN A 2 -6.29 10.95 21.66
C ASN A 2 -5.98 9.67 20.86
N LEU A 3 -6.98 8.82 20.67
CA LEU A 3 -6.83 7.55 19.95
C LEU A 3 -7.19 7.67 18.47
N ASP A 4 -7.53 8.86 18.00
CA ASP A 4 -7.89 9.10 16.61
C ASP A 4 -6.63 9.32 15.75
N PHE A 5 -6.79 9.21 14.43
CA PHE A 5 -5.73 9.55 13.49
C PHE A 5 -5.42 11.04 13.52
N SER A 6 -4.17 11.40 13.26
CA SER A 6 -3.78 12.80 13.09
C SER A 6 -4.39 13.38 11.82
N ASP A 7 -4.31 14.72 11.66
CA ASP A 7 -4.84 15.37 10.46
C ASP A 7 -4.12 14.88 9.18
N ASP A 8 -2.81 14.67 9.27
CA ASP A 8 -2.04 14.15 8.13
C ASP A 8 -2.46 12.71 7.78
N GLN A 9 -2.74 11.89 8.79
CA GLN A 9 -3.20 10.51 8.58
C GLN A 9 -4.60 10.49 7.96
N LYS A 10 -5.48 11.40 8.39
CA LYS A 10 -6.81 11.53 7.79
C LYS A 10 -6.73 11.99 6.34
N LEU A 11 -5.80 12.90 6.03
CA LEU A 11 -5.58 13.35 4.66
C LEU A 11 -5.09 12.20 3.78
N LEU A 12 -4.16 11.40 4.29
CA LEU A 12 -3.68 10.21 3.59
C LEU A 12 -4.82 9.23 3.32
N GLN A 13 -5.69 9.02 4.31
CA GLN A 13 -6.86 8.15 4.17
C GLN A 13 -7.79 8.64 3.07
N GLU A 14 -8.08 9.94 3.04
CA GLU A 14 -8.95 10.52 2.01
C GLU A 14 -8.36 10.40 0.62
N GLU A 15 -7.05 10.64 0.49
CA GLU A 15 -6.35 10.51 -0.79
C GLU A 15 -6.37 9.06 -1.29
N ALA A 16 -6.13 8.10 -0.40
CA ALA A 16 -6.19 6.68 -0.73
C ALA A 16 -7.58 6.28 -1.20
N LYS A 17 -8.61 6.72 -0.46
CA LYS A 17 -9.99 6.44 -0.79
C LYS A 17 -10.37 7.02 -2.15
N LYS A 18 -9.99 8.26 -2.42
CA LYS A 18 -10.27 8.92 -3.70
C LYS A 18 -9.59 8.20 -4.85
N PHE A 19 -8.31 7.84 -4.67
CA PHE A 19 -7.56 7.13 -5.71
C PHE A 19 -8.21 5.79 -6.05
N LEU A 20 -8.49 4.97 -5.05
CA LEU A 20 -9.05 3.64 -5.27
C LEU A 20 -10.48 3.71 -5.83
N THR A 21 -11.26 4.71 -5.43
CA THR A 21 -12.59 4.93 -5.98
C THR A 21 -12.51 5.37 -7.44
N LYS A 22 -11.60 6.29 -7.76
CA LYS A 22 -11.38 6.77 -9.13
C LYS A 22 -10.95 5.65 -10.07
N GLU A 23 -10.06 4.76 -9.60
CA GLU A 23 -9.61 3.62 -10.38
C GLU A 23 -10.65 2.49 -10.43
N ASP A 24 -11.72 2.59 -9.62
CA ASP A 24 -12.77 1.59 -9.53
C ASP A 24 -12.22 0.20 -9.20
N ALA A 25 -11.51 0.12 -8.07
CA ALA A 25 -10.79 -1.10 -7.66
C ALA A 25 -11.71 -2.31 -7.53
N LEU A 26 -12.95 -2.12 -7.08
CA LEU A 26 -13.90 -3.22 -6.97
C LEU A 26 -14.23 -3.84 -8.33
N LYS A 27 -14.39 -3.01 -9.36
CA LYS A 27 -14.63 -3.48 -10.72
C LYS A 27 -13.41 -4.20 -11.28
N ILE A 28 -12.23 -3.65 -11.03
CA ILE A 28 -10.96 -4.29 -11.42
C ILE A 28 -10.84 -5.66 -10.74
N ASN A 29 -11.18 -5.75 -9.46
CA ASN A 29 -11.13 -7.02 -8.73
C ASN A 29 -12.03 -8.07 -9.37
N ARG A 30 -13.25 -7.69 -9.73
CA ARG A 30 -14.19 -8.61 -10.41
C ARG A 30 -13.63 -9.07 -11.76
N ALA A 31 -13.00 -8.18 -12.50
CA ALA A 31 -12.37 -8.52 -13.78
C ALA A 31 -11.21 -9.51 -13.60
N VAL A 32 -10.40 -9.33 -12.55
CA VAL A 32 -9.31 -10.25 -12.23
C VAL A 32 -9.87 -11.62 -11.84
N MET A 33 -10.93 -11.66 -11.02
CA MET A 33 -11.58 -12.92 -10.61
C MET A 33 -12.12 -13.72 -11.80
N ASP A 34 -12.60 -13.03 -12.83
CA ASP A 34 -13.16 -13.66 -14.05
C ASP A 34 -12.09 -13.97 -15.09
N SER A 35 -10.81 -13.74 -14.79
CA SER A 35 -9.68 -13.97 -15.70
C SER A 35 -8.71 -14.98 -15.12
N ASP A 36 -7.68 -15.32 -15.91
CA ASP A 36 -6.58 -16.17 -15.42
C ASP A 36 -5.49 -15.38 -14.69
N LYS A 37 -5.64 -14.07 -14.58
CA LYS A 37 -4.68 -13.21 -13.89
C LYS A 37 -4.75 -13.39 -12.38
N THR A 38 -3.61 -13.21 -11.70
CA THR A 38 -3.54 -13.29 -10.24
C THR A 38 -3.69 -11.92 -9.59
N TYR A 39 -3.41 -10.84 -10.33
CA TYR A 39 -3.55 -9.46 -9.85
C TYR A 39 -3.64 -8.51 -11.04
N ASP A 40 -3.92 -7.22 -10.78
CA ASP A 40 -3.99 -6.20 -11.82
C ASP A 40 -2.67 -5.43 -11.90
N GLN A 41 -1.94 -5.59 -12.99
CA GLN A 41 -0.63 -4.97 -13.18
C GLN A 41 -0.71 -3.45 -13.27
N ASP A 42 -1.73 -2.91 -13.95
CA ASP A 42 -1.86 -1.46 -14.12
C ASP A 42 -2.13 -0.76 -12.79
N LEU A 43 -3.03 -1.31 -11.99
CA LEU A 43 -3.30 -0.76 -10.66
C LEU A 43 -2.06 -0.86 -9.76
N TRP A 44 -1.36 -1.99 -9.82
CA TRP A 44 -0.12 -2.20 -9.07
C TRP A 44 0.92 -1.15 -9.44
N ASN A 45 1.11 -0.89 -10.74
CA ASN A 45 2.06 0.12 -11.20
C ASN A 45 1.72 1.51 -10.67
N LYS A 46 0.43 1.87 -10.65
CA LYS A 46 -0.01 3.16 -10.10
C LYS A 46 0.24 3.26 -8.60
N ILE A 47 0.03 2.17 -7.87
CA ILE A 47 0.31 2.13 -6.43
C ILE A 47 1.80 2.31 -6.17
N VAL A 48 2.65 1.68 -6.97
CA VAL A 48 4.11 1.85 -6.87
C VAL A 48 4.50 3.30 -7.12
N GLU A 49 3.93 3.94 -8.15
CA GLU A 49 4.20 5.35 -8.46
C GLU A 49 3.78 6.29 -7.33
N LEU A 50 2.72 5.96 -6.59
CA LEU A 50 2.29 6.75 -5.44
C LEU A 50 3.23 6.60 -4.23
N GLY A 51 4.13 5.63 -4.27
CA GLY A 51 5.08 5.40 -3.18
C GLY A 51 4.54 4.54 -2.05
N TRP A 52 3.36 3.96 -2.19
CA TRP A 52 2.75 3.15 -1.11
C TRP A 52 3.58 1.90 -0.79
N THR A 53 4.29 1.35 -1.76
CA THR A 53 5.15 0.19 -1.51
C THR A 53 6.38 0.53 -0.68
N GLY A 54 6.77 1.80 -0.64
CA GLY A 54 7.89 2.28 0.15
C GLY A 54 7.49 3.00 1.43
N ILE A 55 6.23 2.89 1.86
CA ILE A 55 5.71 3.68 2.98
C ILE A 55 6.49 3.44 4.28
N ARG A 56 6.92 2.22 4.54
CA ARG A 56 7.71 1.85 5.72
C ARG A 56 9.21 1.90 5.51
N ILE A 57 9.68 2.01 4.28
CA ILE A 57 11.10 1.99 3.97
C ILE A 57 11.73 3.32 4.44
N PRO A 58 12.86 3.28 5.19
CA PRO A 58 13.53 4.51 5.62
C PRO A 58 13.93 5.40 4.45
N GLU A 59 13.95 6.72 4.69
CA GLU A 59 14.30 7.70 3.66
C GLU A 59 15.71 7.46 3.09
N GLU A 60 16.64 6.93 3.89
CA GLU A 60 18.00 6.61 3.44
C GLU A 60 18.03 5.55 2.34
N TYR A 61 16.95 4.76 2.21
CA TYR A 61 16.77 3.77 1.15
C TYR A 61 15.71 4.20 0.13
N GLN A 62 15.45 5.50 0.05
CA GLN A 62 14.53 6.12 -0.90
C GLN A 62 13.05 5.81 -0.64
N GLY A 63 12.72 5.45 0.60
CA GLY A 63 11.35 5.25 1.03
C GLY A 63 10.72 6.50 1.63
N LEU A 64 9.49 6.38 2.11
CA LEU A 64 8.75 7.49 2.71
C LEU A 64 9.04 7.65 4.21
N GLY A 65 9.61 6.63 4.85
CA GLY A 65 9.98 6.70 6.27
C GLY A 65 8.83 6.86 7.24
N LEU A 66 7.64 6.41 6.87
CA LEU A 66 6.45 6.52 7.71
C LEU A 66 6.32 5.32 8.66
N SER A 67 5.36 5.39 9.58
CA SER A 67 5.18 4.37 10.61
C SER A 67 4.19 3.28 10.18
N HIS A 68 4.07 2.26 11.04
CA HIS A 68 3.07 1.22 10.87
C HIS A 68 1.64 1.78 10.90
N LEU A 69 1.41 2.90 11.59
CA LEU A 69 0.08 3.49 11.68
C LEU A 69 -0.37 4.03 10.31
N GLU A 70 0.53 4.70 9.58
CA GLU A 70 0.23 5.15 8.20
C GLU A 70 0.03 3.95 7.27
N LEU A 71 0.79 2.87 7.48
CA LEU A 71 0.59 1.64 6.72
C LEU A 71 -0.81 1.07 6.97
N CYS A 72 -1.29 1.10 8.22
CA CYS A 72 -2.64 0.66 8.56
C CYS A 72 -3.71 1.47 7.84
N VAL A 73 -3.51 2.78 7.70
CA VAL A 73 -4.44 3.65 6.98
C VAL A 73 -4.60 3.18 5.52
N ILE A 74 -3.48 2.92 4.85
CA ILE A 74 -3.50 2.43 3.47
C ILE A 74 -4.09 1.01 3.40
N ALA A 75 -3.71 0.13 4.33
CA ALA A 75 -4.21 -1.25 4.36
C ALA A 75 -5.73 -1.30 4.49
N GLU A 76 -6.30 -0.44 5.33
CA GLU A 76 -7.75 -0.36 5.52
C GLU A 76 -8.46 -0.01 4.22
N GLU A 77 -7.96 0.98 3.49
CA GLU A 77 -8.57 1.40 2.24
C GLU A 77 -8.40 0.36 1.12
N LEU A 78 -7.24 -0.30 1.04
CA LEU A 78 -7.04 -1.40 0.10
C LEU A 78 -8.01 -2.54 0.36
N GLY A 79 -8.23 -2.88 1.63
CA GLY A 79 -9.19 -3.91 2.03
C GLY A 79 -10.64 -3.52 1.75
N ARG A 80 -10.99 -2.26 2.00
CA ARG A 80 -12.34 -1.74 1.76
C ARG A 80 -12.73 -1.87 0.29
N GLN A 81 -11.80 -1.63 -0.61
CA GLN A 81 -12.01 -1.65 -2.04
C GLN A 81 -11.62 -2.99 -2.69
N LEU A 82 -11.15 -3.96 -1.90
CA LEU A 82 -10.70 -5.27 -2.38
C LEU A 82 -9.72 -5.15 -3.55
N ALA A 83 -8.73 -4.27 -3.41
CA ALA A 83 -7.77 -4.01 -4.48
C ALA A 83 -6.96 -5.27 -4.82
N PRO A 84 -6.97 -5.73 -6.08
CA PRO A 84 -6.33 -6.99 -6.46
C PRO A 84 -4.84 -6.79 -6.77
N VAL A 85 -4.07 -6.49 -5.72
CA VAL A 85 -2.63 -6.21 -5.85
C VAL A 85 -1.84 -6.98 -4.79
N PRO A 86 -0.56 -7.34 -5.08
CA PRO A 86 0.25 -8.13 -4.15
C PRO A 86 0.87 -7.29 -3.02
N PHE A 87 0.06 -6.48 -2.33
CA PHE A 87 0.51 -5.55 -1.31
C PHE A 87 0.96 -6.27 -0.04
N SER A 88 0.21 -7.30 0.38
CA SER A 88 0.52 -8.03 1.62
C SER A 88 1.88 -8.72 1.55
N SER A 89 2.16 -9.44 0.48
CA SER A 89 3.43 -10.16 0.34
C SER A 89 4.60 -9.19 0.18
N SER A 90 4.41 -8.10 -0.57
CA SER A 90 5.47 -7.13 -0.84
C SER A 90 5.77 -6.24 0.37
N VAL A 91 4.73 -5.65 0.97
CA VAL A 91 4.91 -4.60 1.99
C VAL A 91 4.86 -5.15 3.40
N TYR A 92 3.87 -5.99 3.73
CA TYR A 92 3.73 -6.48 5.12
C TYR A 92 4.78 -7.54 5.47
N LEU A 93 5.19 -8.35 4.51
CA LEU A 93 6.11 -9.47 4.77
C LEU A 93 7.52 -9.20 4.25
N PHE A 94 7.69 -9.04 2.95
CA PHE A 94 9.04 -8.94 2.34
C PHE A 94 9.78 -7.69 2.80
N THR A 95 9.14 -6.53 2.71
CA THR A 95 9.76 -5.25 3.07
C THR A 95 10.16 -5.22 4.54
N GLU A 96 9.27 -5.63 5.45
CA GLU A 96 9.57 -5.64 6.88
C GLU A 96 10.71 -6.62 7.20
N THR A 97 10.74 -7.77 6.52
CA THR A 97 11.83 -8.74 6.70
C THR A 97 13.18 -8.13 6.28
N LEU A 98 13.21 -7.43 5.15
CA LEU A 98 14.44 -6.77 4.69
C LEU A 98 14.88 -5.66 5.64
N ILE A 99 13.95 -4.86 6.15
CA ILE A 99 14.28 -3.78 7.09
C ILE A 99 14.97 -4.34 8.34
N GLU A 100 14.42 -5.43 8.89
CA GLU A 100 14.92 -6.02 10.14
C GLU A 100 16.17 -6.90 9.97
N PHE A 101 16.23 -7.67 8.88
CA PHE A 101 17.21 -8.73 8.72
C PHE A 101 18.08 -8.64 7.46
N GLY A 102 17.77 -7.71 6.56
CA GLY A 102 18.52 -7.56 5.32
C GLY A 102 19.90 -6.93 5.55
N SER A 103 20.85 -7.26 4.68
CA SER A 103 22.15 -6.57 4.68
C SER A 103 22.00 -5.19 4.02
N GLU A 104 23.03 -4.33 4.17
CA GLU A 104 23.00 -3.01 3.53
C GLU A 104 22.89 -3.11 2.00
N GLU A 105 23.48 -4.14 1.40
CA GLU A 105 23.37 -4.35 -0.04
C GLU A 105 21.96 -4.75 -0.48
N GLN A 106 21.25 -5.51 0.38
CA GLN A 106 19.89 -5.95 0.09
C GLN A 106 18.87 -4.84 0.25
N LYS A 107 19.16 -3.89 1.11
CA LYS A 107 18.29 -2.75 1.34
C LYS A 107 18.50 -1.69 0.26
#